data_a49281b693fd0201c539d491d8a4e565
#
_entry.id   a49281b693fd0201c539d491d8a4e565
#
_cell.length_a   1.000
_cell.length_b   1.000
_cell.length_c   1.000
_cell.angle_alpha   90.00
_cell.angle_beta   90.00
_cell.angle_gamma   90.00
#
_symmetry.space_group_name_H-M   'P 1'
#
loop_
_entity.id
_entity.type
_entity.pdbx_description
1 polymer ?
#
loop_
_entity_poly.entity_id
_entity_poly.type
_entity_poly.pdbx_seq_one_letter_code
_entity_poly.pdbx_strand_id
1 'polypeptide(L)'
;FDLVEKHGKVLEPLLQKEGRELHFIYGATKGEERERIRHLVENDPDKKHNILASYGVFSTGVNIKRLDNVIFASSSKSEIKVLQSIGRSLRKAEDSQKAVLYDIADDLSVGSYENYTLKHFKSRIEIYSSEEFPFKIFTVDI
;
A
#
# COMPACT_ATOMS: atom_id res chain seq x y z
N PHE A 1 -1.89 2.55 5.21
CA PHE A 1 -2.87 2.66 6.32
C PHE A 1 -3.64 3.98 6.24
N ASP A 2 -4.80 4.04 6.89
CA ASP A 2 -5.68 5.24 6.86
C ASP A 2 -5.50 6.11 8.12
N LEU A 3 -5.72 5.55 9.28
CA LEU A 3 -5.67 6.28 10.55
C LEU A 3 -4.33 6.11 11.26
N VAL A 4 -3.61 7.22 11.52
CA VAL A 4 -2.29 7.21 12.17
C VAL A 4 -2.36 6.56 13.55
N GLU A 5 -3.23 7.07 14.44
CA GLU A 5 -3.29 6.63 15.83
C GLU A 5 -3.89 5.23 16.01
N LYS A 6 -4.98 4.93 15.31
CA LYS A 6 -5.74 3.69 15.50
C LYS A 6 -5.24 2.53 14.65
N HIS A 7 -4.47 2.80 13.60
CA HIS A 7 -3.99 1.78 12.69
C HIS A 7 -2.48 1.82 12.49
N GLY A 8 -1.91 2.95 12.06
CA GLY A 8 -0.47 3.08 11.81
C GLY A 8 0.37 2.74 13.04
N LYS A 9 0.07 3.33 14.20
CA LYS A 9 0.77 3.05 15.47
C LYS A 9 0.54 1.63 16.03
N VAL A 10 -0.50 0.94 15.58
CA VAL A 10 -0.71 -0.47 15.95
C VAL A 10 0.14 -1.38 15.07
N LEU A 11 0.26 -1.08 13.77
CA LEU A 11 1.06 -1.86 12.82
C LEU A 11 2.57 -1.66 13.05
N GLU A 12 3.01 -0.48 13.45
CA GLU A 12 4.42 -0.15 13.63
C GLU A 12 5.17 -1.16 14.51
N PRO A 13 4.77 -1.44 15.77
CA PRO A 13 5.47 -2.39 16.62
C PRO A 13 5.40 -3.83 16.12
N LEU A 14 4.35 -4.20 15.38
CA LEU A 14 4.23 -5.52 14.78
C LEU A 14 5.26 -5.71 13.66
N LEU A 15 5.43 -4.71 12.80
CA LEU A 15 6.38 -4.75 11.69
C LEU A 15 7.84 -4.63 12.17
N GLN A 16 8.10 -3.90 13.25
CA GLN A 16 9.44 -3.82 13.85
C GLN A 16 9.97 -5.16 14.34
N LYS A 17 9.10 -6.07 14.80
CA LYS A 17 9.47 -7.42 15.25
C LYS A 17 10.04 -8.30 14.14
N GLU A 18 9.74 -7.98 12.88
CA GLU A 18 10.21 -8.73 11.71
C GLU A 18 11.71 -8.52 11.40
N GLY A 19 12.41 -7.69 12.17
CA GLY A 19 13.86 -7.48 12.06
C GLY A 19 14.31 -6.72 10.81
N ARG A 20 13.37 -6.08 10.08
CA ARG A 20 13.66 -5.22 8.92
C ARG A 20 13.67 -3.76 9.34
N GLU A 21 14.43 -2.93 8.64
CA GLU A 21 14.36 -1.49 8.86
C GLU A 21 12.97 -0.96 8.46
N LEU A 22 12.29 -0.32 9.42
CA LEU A 22 10.95 0.22 9.25
C LEU A 22 10.98 1.75 9.22
N HIS A 23 10.42 2.33 8.19
CA HIS A 23 10.21 3.77 8.02
C HIS A 23 8.74 4.11 8.16
N PHE A 24 8.38 4.87 9.19
CA PHE A 24 6.99 5.29 9.44
C PHE A 24 6.74 6.70 8.90
N ILE A 25 5.91 6.82 7.86
CA ILE A 25 5.66 8.07 7.14
C ILE A 25 4.18 8.41 7.18
N TYR A 26 3.86 9.61 7.66
CA TYR A 26 2.48 10.10 7.73
C TYR A 26 2.42 11.63 7.53
N GLY A 27 1.24 12.25 7.63
CA GLY A 27 1.03 13.67 7.33
C GLY A 27 1.98 14.63 8.02
N ALA A 28 2.37 14.37 9.28
CA ALA A 28 3.29 15.21 10.04
C ALA A 28 4.78 14.97 9.71
N THR A 29 5.14 13.92 8.94
CA THR A 29 6.52 13.69 8.52
C THR A 29 6.98 14.81 7.59
N LYS A 30 8.06 15.50 7.92
CA LYS A 30 8.61 16.62 7.14
C LYS A 30 9.03 16.16 5.72
N GLY A 31 8.94 17.07 4.74
CA GLY A 31 9.31 16.78 3.36
C GLY A 31 10.75 16.29 3.19
N GLU A 32 11.70 16.92 3.91
CA GLU A 32 13.11 16.51 3.91
C GLU A 32 13.31 15.06 4.37
N GLU A 33 12.59 14.64 5.43
CA GLU A 33 12.68 13.27 5.93
C GLU A 33 12.06 12.26 4.97
N ARG A 34 10.96 12.61 4.31
CA ARG A 34 10.37 11.76 3.26
C ARG A 34 11.35 11.56 2.10
N GLU A 35 12.03 12.63 1.69
CA GLU A 35 13.02 12.59 0.61
C GLU A 35 14.25 11.79 1.02
N ARG A 36 14.71 11.95 2.27
CA ARG A 36 15.80 11.13 2.83
C ARG A 36 15.47 9.65 2.79
N ILE A 37 14.27 9.27 3.22
CA ILE A 37 13.81 7.87 3.21
C ILE A 37 13.74 7.35 1.77
N ARG A 38 13.20 8.14 0.83
CA ARG A 38 13.15 7.78 -0.58
C ARG A 38 14.54 7.49 -1.13
N HIS A 39 15.49 8.39 -0.92
CA HIS A 39 16.87 8.22 -1.37
C HIS A 39 17.54 6.98 -0.75
N LEU A 40 17.30 6.73 0.52
CA LEU A 40 17.85 5.59 1.22
C LEU A 40 17.35 4.27 0.62
N VAL A 41 16.04 4.16 0.40
CA VAL A 41 15.42 2.96 -0.20
C VAL A 41 15.86 2.75 -1.66
N GLU A 42 16.00 3.81 -2.45
CA GLU A 42 16.40 3.72 -3.85
C GLU A 42 17.89 3.39 -4.05
N ASN A 43 18.76 3.82 -3.12
CA ASN A 43 20.22 3.66 -3.24
C ASN A 43 20.81 2.46 -2.51
N ASP A 44 20.01 1.75 -1.71
CA ASP A 44 20.44 0.53 -1.01
C ASP A 44 19.61 -0.68 -1.49
N PRO A 45 19.92 -1.21 -2.69
CA PRO A 45 19.13 -2.28 -3.30
C PRO A 45 19.28 -3.62 -2.57
N ASP A 46 20.35 -3.82 -1.83
CA ASP A 46 20.62 -5.09 -1.14
C ASP A 46 19.92 -5.17 0.22
N LYS A 47 19.51 -4.02 0.75
CA LYS A 47 18.80 -3.95 2.03
C LYS A 47 17.29 -3.96 1.83
N LYS A 48 16.62 -4.79 2.62
CA LYS A 48 15.15 -4.86 2.63
C LYS A 48 14.59 -3.82 3.59
N HIS A 49 13.91 -2.83 3.04
CA HIS A 49 13.22 -1.78 3.78
C HIS A 49 11.71 -2.04 3.85
N ASN A 50 11.11 -1.77 5.00
CA ASN A 50 9.66 -1.69 5.16
C ASN A 50 9.25 -0.22 5.29
N ILE A 51 8.27 0.20 4.51
CA ILE A 51 7.71 1.54 4.60
C ILE A 51 6.26 1.43 5.05
N LEU A 52 5.95 1.94 6.23
CA LEU A 52 4.61 2.06 6.74
C LEU A 52 4.12 3.49 6.48
N ALA A 53 3.28 3.67 5.47
CA ALA A 53 2.85 5.00 5.04
C ALA A 53 1.33 5.19 5.10
N SER A 54 0.89 6.40 5.45
CA SER A 54 -0.52 6.77 5.32
C SER A 54 -0.88 7.02 3.86
N TYR A 55 -2.10 6.68 3.45
CA TYR A 55 -2.58 6.88 2.08
C TYR A 55 -2.44 8.33 1.60
N GLY A 56 -2.72 9.30 2.46
CA GLY A 56 -2.60 10.71 2.12
C GLY A 56 -1.19 11.12 1.71
N VAL A 57 -0.18 10.57 2.38
CA VAL A 57 1.22 10.84 2.06
C VAL A 57 1.65 10.12 0.79
N PHE A 58 1.25 8.88 0.64
CA PHE A 58 1.63 8.07 -0.53
C PHE A 58 1.02 8.62 -1.82
N SER A 59 -0.22 9.17 -1.76
CA SER A 59 -0.90 9.75 -2.92
C SER A 59 -0.34 11.10 -3.36
N THR A 60 0.35 11.84 -2.48
CA THR A 60 0.73 13.24 -2.73
C THR A 60 2.23 13.50 -2.93
N GLY A 61 3.11 12.52 -2.82
CA GLY A 61 4.50 12.88 -2.96
C GLY A 61 5.60 11.89 -2.66
N VAL A 62 5.32 10.66 -2.30
CA VAL A 62 6.40 9.68 -2.16
C VAL A 62 6.47 8.84 -3.44
N ASN A 63 7.17 9.35 -4.45
CA ASN A 63 7.40 8.59 -5.68
C ASN A 63 8.63 7.70 -5.51
N ILE A 64 8.44 6.53 -4.92
CA ILE A 64 9.48 5.51 -4.83
C ILE A 64 9.43 4.68 -6.10
N LYS A 65 10.52 4.70 -6.86
CA LYS A 65 10.60 4.01 -8.16
C LYS A 65 10.70 2.49 -8.03
N ARG A 66 11.17 2.03 -6.88
CA ARG A 66 11.40 0.62 -6.62
C ARG A 66 10.56 0.15 -5.44
N LEU A 67 9.44 -0.47 -5.76
CA LEU A 67 8.56 -1.13 -4.80
C LEU A 67 8.35 -2.56 -5.26
N ASP A 68 8.87 -3.53 -4.51
CA ASP A 68 8.70 -4.95 -4.83
C ASP A 68 7.32 -5.45 -4.39
N ASN A 69 6.86 -4.99 -3.24
CA ASN A 69 5.57 -5.36 -2.67
C ASN A 69 4.85 -4.14 -2.12
N VAL A 70 3.57 -4.04 -2.37
CA VAL A 70 2.68 -3.03 -1.82
C VAL A 70 1.53 -3.73 -1.12
N ILE A 71 1.21 -3.33 0.10
CA ILE A 71 0.11 -3.92 0.87
C ILE A 71 -0.89 -2.82 1.21
N PHE A 72 -2.12 -2.96 0.73
CA PHE A 72 -3.24 -2.14 1.18
C PHE A 72 -3.82 -2.76 2.45
N ALA A 73 -3.41 -2.22 3.59
CA ALA A 73 -3.77 -2.73 4.91
C ALA A 73 -5.05 -2.10 5.47
N SER A 74 -5.75 -1.26 4.74
CA SER A 74 -7.06 -0.75 5.13
C SER A 74 -7.88 -0.31 3.92
N SER A 75 -9.18 -0.34 4.07
CA SER A 75 -10.15 -0.04 3.02
C SER A 75 -10.53 1.45 3.05
N SER A 76 -9.86 2.29 2.28
CA SER A 76 -10.16 3.71 2.13
C SER A 76 -10.54 4.07 0.69
N LYS A 77 -11.44 5.05 0.50
CA LYS A 77 -11.73 5.62 -0.83
C LYS A 77 -10.51 6.29 -1.47
N SER A 78 -9.52 6.69 -0.65
CA SER A 78 -8.26 7.28 -1.13
C SER A 78 -7.38 6.28 -1.87
N GLU A 79 -7.63 4.99 -1.74
CA GLU A 79 -6.89 3.91 -2.42
C GLU A 79 -6.91 4.03 -3.93
N ILE A 80 -8.00 4.55 -4.51
CA ILE A 80 -8.12 4.81 -5.94
C ILE A 80 -7.00 5.74 -6.43
N LYS A 81 -6.69 6.80 -5.67
CA LYS A 81 -5.61 7.73 -6.01
C LYS A 81 -4.23 7.09 -5.86
N VAL A 82 -4.08 6.26 -4.84
CA VAL A 82 -2.83 5.51 -4.62
C VAL A 82 -2.61 4.51 -5.75
N LEU A 83 -3.64 3.77 -6.16
CA LEU A 83 -3.60 2.87 -7.29
C LEU A 83 -3.19 3.54 -8.59
N GLN A 84 -3.76 4.69 -8.90
CA GLN A 84 -3.39 5.47 -10.08
C GLN A 84 -1.92 5.92 -10.04
N SER A 85 -1.41 6.23 -8.85
CA SER A 85 -0.01 6.63 -8.64
C SER A 85 0.94 5.43 -8.72
N ILE A 86 0.59 4.32 -8.10
CA ILE A 86 1.37 3.07 -8.12
C ILE A 86 1.35 2.45 -9.51
N GLY A 87 0.19 2.45 -10.18
CA GLY A 87 0.05 1.89 -11.52
C GLY A 87 1.01 2.50 -12.53
N ARG A 88 1.34 3.79 -12.40
CA ARG A 88 2.38 4.45 -13.21
C ARG A 88 3.78 3.94 -12.87
N SER A 89 4.06 3.67 -11.61
CA SER A 89 5.36 3.14 -11.16
C SER A 89 5.52 1.66 -11.51
N LEU A 90 4.46 0.87 -11.41
CA LEU A 90 4.46 -0.55 -11.77
C LEU A 90 4.63 -0.80 -13.28
N ARG A 91 4.12 0.13 -14.13
CA ARG A 91 4.25 0.04 -15.59
C ARG A 91 5.63 0.46 -16.11
N LYS A 92 6.40 1.26 -15.34
CA LYS A 92 7.70 1.80 -15.78
C LYS A 92 8.91 0.97 -15.37
N ALA A 93 8.74 -0.13 -14.69
CA ALA A 93 9.83 -1.07 -14.43
C ALA A 93 10.18 -1.79 -15.74
N GLU A 94 11.08 -1.18 -16.54
CA GLU A 94 11.71 -1.80 -17.71
C GLU A 94 12.61 -2.98 -17.30
N ASP A 95 12.93 -3.10 -16.02
CA ASP A 95 13.62 -4.26 -15.44
C ASP A 95 12.61 -5.29 -14.92
N SER A 96 12.86 -6.53 -15.22
CA SER A 96 12.04 -7.74 -15.11
C SER A 96 11.42 -8.08 -13.73
N GLN A 97 11.49 -7.22 -12.73
CA GLN A 97 10.86 -7.42 -11.42
C GLN A 97 9.48 -6.77 -11.38
N LYS A 98 8.46 -7.60 -11.47
CA LYS A 98 7.06 -7.17 -11.31
C LYS A 98 6.79 -6.90 -9.84
N ALA A 99 6.39 -5.68 -9.49
CA ALA A 99 5.86 -5.40 -8.16
C ALA A 99 4.53 -6.12 -7.94
N VAL A 100 4.31 -6.61 -6.72
CA VAL A 100 3.09 -7.30 -6.32
C VAL A 100 2.28 -6.42 -5.40
N LEU A 101 1.00 -6.22 -5.72
CA LEU A 101 0.04 -5.56 -4.85
C LEU A 101 -0.79 -6.61 -4.11
N TYR A 102 -0.77 -6.53 -2.78
CA TYR A 102 -1.65 -7.28 -1.90
C TYR A 102 -2.77 -6.35 -1.43
N ASP A 103 -3.98 -6.61 -1.86
CA ASP A 103 -5.16 -5.85 -1.50
C ASP A 103 -6.01 -6.65 -0.52
N ILE A 104 -6.08 -6.18 0.73
CA ILE A 104 -6.76 -6.87 1.82
C ILE A 104 -8.12 -6.22 2.04
N ALA A 105 -9.17 -7.03 2.04
CA ALA A 105 -10.52 -6.60 2.36
C ALA A 105 -11.22 -7.64 3.24
N ASP A 106 -11.90 -7.17 4.27
CA ASP A 106 -12.70 -8.01 5.13
C ASP A 106 -14.10 -8.19 4.52
N ASP A 107 -14.56 -9.43 4.43
CA ASP A 107 -15.95 -9.77 4.14
C ASP A 107 -16.69 -10.05 5.44
N LEU A 108 -17.39 -9.03 5.92
CA LEU A 108 -18.27 -9.10 7.09
C LEU A 108 -19.74 -9.04 6.67
N SER A 109 -20.05 -9.57 5.50
CA SER A 109 -21.40 -9.56 4.94
C SER A 109 -22.33 -10.47 5.73
N VAL A 110 -23.58 -10.02 5.95
CA VAL A 110 -24.63 -10.80 6.60
C VAL A 110 -25.90 -10.70 5.78
N GLY A 111 -26.35 -11.82 5.24
CA GLY A 111 -27.53 -11.89 4.37
C GLY A 111 -27.34 -11.02 3.11
N SER A 112 -28.20 -10.05 2.88
CA SER A 112 -28.11 -9.10 1.76
C SER A 112 -27.27 -7.86 2.05
N TYR A 113 -26.74 -7.71 3.27
CA TYR A 113 -25.95 -6.56 3.66
C TYR A 113 -24.47 -6.81 3.38
N GLU A 114 -23.89 -5.99 2.52
CA GLU A 114 -22.45 -5.94 2.27
C GLU A 114 -21.80 -4.82 3.10
N ASN A 115 -20.70 -5.14 3.78
CA ASN A 115 -19.92 -4.16 4.52
C ASN A 115 -19.12 -3.21 3.59
N TYR A 116 -18.72 -2.06 4.11
CA TYR A 116 -18.02 -1.02 3.33
C TYR A 116 -16.69 -1.49 2.75
N THR A 117 -15.93 -2.29 3.49
CA THR A 117 -14.63 -2.78 3.03
C THR A 117 -14.78 -3.64 1.78
N LEU A 118 -15.77 -4.52 1.74
CA LEU A 118 -16.07 -5.34 0.58
C LEU A 118 -16.56 -4.50 -0.62
N LYS A 119 -17.42 -3.51 -0.40
CA LYS A 119 -17.87 -2.59 -1.47
C LYS A 119 -16.70 -1.83 -2.09
N HIS A 120 -15.79 -1.31 -1.27
CA HIS A 120 -14.59 -0.62 -1.76
C HIS A 120 -13.66 -1.57 -2.51
N PHE A 121 -13.51 -2.82 -2.04
CA PHE A 121 -12.74 -3.84 -2.75
C PHE A 121 -13.30 -4.12 -4.14
N LYS A 122 -14.63 -4.30 -4.26
CA LYS A 122 -15.29 -4.49 -5.57
C LYS A 122 -15.01 -3.33 -6.52
N SER A 123 -15.08 -2.08 -6.04
CA SER A 123 -14.73 -0.91 -6.86
C SER A 123 -13.26 -0.90 -7.29
N ARG A 124 -12.34 -1.42 -6.46
CA ARG A 124 -10.93 -1.55 -6.85
C ARG A 124 -10.72 -2.63 -7.91
N ILE A 125 -11.45 -3.74 -7.83
CA ILE A 125 -11.41 -4.79 -8.86
C ILE A 125 -11.83 -4.24 -10.24
N GLU A 126 -12.83 -3.35 -10.28
CA GLU A 126 -13.22 -2.68 -11.52
C GLU A 126 -12.07 -1.84 -12.10
N ILE A 127 -11.31 -1.16 -11.24
CA ILE A 127 -10.13 -0.39 -11.64
C ILE A 127 -9.02 -1.32 -12.12
N TYR A 128 -8.75 -2.42 -11.41
CA TYR A 128 -7.73 -3.40 -11.85
C TYR A 128 -8.06 -3.95 -13.24
N SER A 129 -9.34 -4.24 -13.47
CA SER A 129 -9.80 -4.72 -14.77
C SER A 129 -9.69 -3.67 -15.86
N SER A 130 -10.06 -2.41 -15.60
CA SER A 130 -9.98 -1.31 -16.57
C SER A 130 -8.54 -0.92 -16.92
N GLU A 131 -7.61 -1.11 -15.99
CA GLU A 131 -6.18 -0.86 -16.17
C GLU A 131 -5.41 -2.08 -16.70
N GLU A 132 -6.13 -3.18 -16.97
CA GLU A 132 -5.58 -4.45 -17.47
C GLU A 132 -4.51 -5.06 -16.54
N PHE A 133 -4.60 -4.83 -15.23
CA PHE A 133 -3.73 -5.49 -14.27
C PHE A 133 -4.14 -6.95 -14.08
N PRO A 134 -3.22 -7.91 -14.22
CA PRO A 134 -3.52 -9.30 -13.88
C PRO A 134 -3.68 -9.42 -12.36
N PHE A 135 -4.80 -9.98 -11.91
CA PHE A 135 -5.03 -10.21 -10.48
C PHE A 135 -5.64 -11.59 -10.21
N LYS A 136 -5.52 -12.03 -8.97
CA LYS A 136 -6.18 -13.24 -8.45
C LYS A 136 -6.83 -12.89 -7.12
N ILE A 137 -8.03 -13.43 -6.88
CA ILE A 137 -8.76 -13.27 -5.63
C ILE A 137 -8.60 -14.56 -4.82
N PHE A 138 -8.26 -14.40 -3.56
CA PHE A 138 -8.17 -15.48 -2.60
C PHE A 138 -9.10 -15.17 -1.44
N THR A 139 -9.85 -16.16 -0.98
CA THR A 139 -10.62 -16.09 0.26
C THR A 139 -9.83 -16.84 1.33
N VAL A 140 -9.67 -16.18 2.48
CA VAL A 140 -9.00 -16.77 3.65
C VAL A 140 -9.98 -16.68 4.81
N ASP A 141 -10.33 -17.82 5.37
CA ASP A 141 -11.14 -17.91 6.59
C ASP A 141 -10.20 -17.73 7.80
N ILE A 142 -10.59 -16.83 8.72
CA ILE A 142 -9.80 -16.46 9.90
C ILE A 142 -10.53 -16.94 11.16
#